data_17c08cdd486180a8be40a37d43b104b1
#
_entry.id   17c08cdd486180a8be40a37d43b104b1
#
_cell.length_a   1.000
_cell.length_b   1.000
_cell.length_c   1.000
_cell.angle_alpha   90.00
_cell.angle_beta   90.00
_cell.angle_gamma   90.00
#
_symmetry.space_group_name_H-M   'P 1'
#
loop_
_entity.id
_entity.type
_entity.pdbx_description
1 polymer ?
#
loop_
_entity_poly.entity_id
_entity_poly.type
_entity_poly.pdbx_seq_one_letter_code
_entity_poly.pdbx_strand_id
1 'polypeptide(L)'
;MAATARRLVMEGVACLKVKLGVDATHDLDAIRAVREAAGPGITLIVDPNQTWTERTALRQMGEPNGPDFLYVEQPVAWGDVAALARIRHASPVRIAADEAAFTHQELMRVLELHAADLLVNPLDCGGIGEAWKILALADLCGLEANTCAWSELSVGTAALLHLYWSSPLVRYPLDTDYNYLGEDVVQVPLQCTAGRPGYLEAPGLGVQLDAARVERLGVR
;
A
#
# COMPACT_ATOMS: atom_id res chain seq x y z
N MET A 1 -16.69 -4.26 -6.16
CA MET A 1 -15.32 -4.15 -6.68
C MET A 1 -15.31 -3.86 -8.20
N ALA A 2 -15.83 -4.72 -9.11
CA ALA A 2 -15.76 -4.51 -10.57
C ALA A 2 -16.32 -3.16 -11.07
N ALA A 3 -17.47 -2.72 -10.56
CA ALA A 3 -18.04 -1.41 -10.92
C ALA A 3 -17.14 -0.24 -10.49
N THR A 4 -16.56 -0.32 -9.29
CA THR A 4 -15.60 0.66 -8.78
C THR A 4 -14.33 0.68 -9.61
N ALA A 5 -13.78 -0.48 -9.94
CA ALA A 5 -12.60 -0.61 -10.80
C ALA A 5 -12.82 0.07 -12.16
N ARG A 6 -13.95 -0.21 -12.81
CA ARG A 6 -14.30 0.40 -14.10
C ARG A 6 -14.40 1.92 -13.99
N ARG A 7 -15.04 2.45 -12.94
CA ARG A 7 -15.14 3.89 -12.70
C ARG A 7 -13.77 4.53 -12.53
N LEU A 8 -12.89 3.96 -11.68
CA LEU A 8 -11.56 4.49 -11.44
C LEU A 8 -10.68 4.51 -12.70
N VAL A 9 -10.76 3.46 -13.51
CA VAL A 9 -10.06 3.41 -14.80
C VAL A 9 -10.55 4.52 -15.75
N MET A 10 -11.86 4.76 -15.79
CA MET A 10 -12.43 5.86 -16.57
C MET A 10 -11.98 7.24 -16.05
N GLU A 11 -11.71 7.36 -14.77
CA GLU A 11 -11.13 8.57 -14.13
C GLU A 11 -9.62 8.70 -14.36
N GLY A 12 -8.99 7.74 -15.05
CA GLY A 12 -7.56 7.79 -15.41
C GLY A 12 -6.62 7.12 -14.41
N VAL A 13 -7.14 6.36 -13.44
CA VAL A 13 -6.30 5.58 -12.50
C VAL A 13 -5.67 4.41 -13.25
N ALA A 14 -4.36 4.27 -13.14
CA ALA A 14 -3.56 3.27 -13.86
C ALA A 14 -3.13 2.05 -13.01
N CYS A 15 -3.32 2.13 -11.69
CA CYS A 15 -3.01 1.06 -10.75
C CYS A 15 -4.14 0.92 -9.73
N LEU A 16 -4.56 -0.30 -9.47
CA LEU A 16 -5.61 -0.60 -8.49
C LEU A 16 -5.07 -1.56 -7.44
N LYS A 17 -5.25 -1.23 -6.18
CA LYS A 17 -5.05 -2.15 -5.05
C LYS A 17 -6.38 -2.80 -4.68
N VAL A 18 -6.40 -4.11 -4.61
CA VAL A 18 -7.58 -4.93 -4.34
C VAL A 18 -7.45 -5.54 -2.96
N LYS A 19 -8.30 -5.10 -2.03
CA LYS A 19 -8.39 -5.69 -0.69
C LYS A 19 -9.13 -7.04 -0.77
N LEU A 20 -8.55 -8.05 -0.14
CA LEU A 20 -8.98 -9.45 -0.15
C LEU A 20 -9.16 -9.96 1.28
N GLY A 21 -9.39 -11.25 1.46
CA GLY A 21 -9.40 -11.85 2.80
C GLY A 21 -10.77 -12.25 3.31
N VAL A 22 -11.76 -12.38 2.43
CA VAL A 22 -13.07 -12.95 2.80
C VAL A 22 -12.94 -14.48 2.89
N ASP A 23 -12.60 -15.11 1.80
CA ASP A 23 -12.20 -16.52 1.67
C ASP A 23 -11.51 -16.74 0.31
N ALA A 24 -10.81 -17.86 0.19
CA ALA A 24 -9.96 -18.11 -0.97
C ALA A 24 -10.73 -18.20 -2.32
N THR A 25 -12.00 -18.61 -2.33
CA THR A 25 -12.81 -18.67 -3.55
C THR A 25 -13.32 -17.29 -3.90
N HIS A 26 -13.88 -16.57 -2.93
CA HIS A 26 -14.34 -15.20 -3.09
C HIS A 26 -13.22 -14.28 -3.54
N ASP A 27 -12.04 -14.41 -2.96
CA ASP A 27 -10.87 -13.61 -3.29
C ASP A 27 -10.46 -13.79 -4.77
N LEU A 28 -10.41 -15.04 -5.25
CA LEU A 28 -10.10 -15.33 -6.65
C LEU A 28 -11.14 -14.76 -7.60
N ASP A 29 -12.42 -14.91 -7.28
CA ASP A 29 -13.51 -14.36 -8.08
C ASP A 29 -13.49 -12.82 -8.11
N ALA A 30 -13.17 -12.19 -6.96
CA ALA A 30 -13.00 -10.74 -6.85
C ALA A 30 -11.86 -10.23 -7.75
N ILE A 31 -10.70 -10.90 -7.71
CA ILE A 31 -9.54 -10.58 -8.53
C ILE A 31 -9.90 -10.68 -10.04
N ARG A 32 -10.52 -11.79 -10.45
CA ARG A 32 -10.93 -12.00 -11.84
C ARG A 32 -11.92 -10.94 -12.31
N ALA A 33 -12.93 -10.64 -11.50
CA ALA A 33 -13.92 -9.61 -11.80
C ALA A 33 -13.32 -8.21 -11.90
N VAL A 34 -12.34 -7.88 -11.05
CA VAL A 34 -11.60 -6.60 -11.12
C VAL A 34 -10.74 -6.56 -12.39
N ARG A 35 -9.99 -7.62 -12.70
CA ARG A 35 -9.16 -7.69 -13.90
C ARG A 35 -9.99 -7.56 -15.17
N GLU A 36 -11.11 -8.26 -15.25
CA GLU A 36 -12.04 -8.15 -16.38
C GLU A 36 -12.61 -6.74 -16.54
N ALA A 37 -12.99 -6.12 -15.44
CA ALA A 37 -13.56 -4.77 -15.44
C ALA A 37 -12.53 -3.66 -15.75
N ALA A 38 -11.29 -3.82 -15.29
CA ALA A 38 -10.19 -2.85 -15.45
C ALA A 38 -9.48 -2.99 -16.81
N GLY A 39 -9.48 -4.19 -17.39
CA GLY A 39 -8.75 -4.50 -18.61
C GLY A 39 -7.26 -4.86 -18.37
N PRO A 40 -6.55 -5.35 -19.39
CA PRO A 40 -5.20 -5.88 -19.25
C PRO A 40 -4.13 -4.80 -19.03
N GLY A 41 -4.41 -3.54 -19.37
CA GLY A 41 -3.44 -2.43 -19.25
C GLY A 41 -3.32 -1.82 -17.86
N ILE A 42 -4.18 -2.25 -16.90
CA ILE A 42 -4.19 -1.71 -15.54
C ILE A 42 -3.33 -2.59 -14.63
N THR A 43 -2.43 -1.95 -13.89
CA THR A 43 -1.63 -2.63 -12.88
C THR A 43 -2.51 -3.02 -11.68
N LEU A 44 -2.34 -4.25 -11.20
CA LEU A 44 -3.03 -4.74 -9.99
C LEU A 44 -2.02 -5.02 -8.88
N ILE A 45 -2.37 -4.57 -7.69
CA ILE A 45 -1.79 -4.96 -6.41
C ILE A 45 -2.89 -5.68 -5.64
N VAL A 46 -2.56 -6.74 -4.93
CA VAL A 46 -3.53 -7.43 -4.07
C VAL A 46 -3.03 -7.46 -2.63
N ASP A 47 -3.96 -7.25 -1.72
CA ASP A 47 -3.67 -7.16 -0.30
C ASP A 47 -4.69 -8.00 0.49
N PRO A 48 -4.30 -9.21 0.88
CA PRO A 48 -5.11 -10.06 1.73
C PRO A 48 -5.14 -9.63 3.20
N ASN A 49 -4.39 -8.60 3.59
CA ASN A 49 -4.30 -8.12 4.97
C ASN A 49 -4.18 -9.27 5.99
N GLN A 50 -3.13 -10.09 5.85
CA GLN A 50 -2.77 -11.17 6.79
C GLN A 50 -3.74 -12.37 6.85
N THR A 51 -4.76 -12.42 6.00
CA THR A 51 -5.84 -13.44 6.14
C THR A 51 -5.54 -14.76 5.44
N TRP A 52 -4.58 -14.79 4.53
CA TRP A 52 -4.25 -16.03 3.85
C TRP A 52 -3.35 -16.94 4.70
N THR A 53 -3.52 -18.24 4.50
CA THR A 53 -2.50 -19.22 4.89
C THR A 53 -1.42 -19.31 3.81
N GLU A 54 -0.25 -19.84 4.15
CA GLU A 54 0.81 -20.14 3.17
C GLU A 54 0.26 -20.94 1.96
N ARG A 55 -0.54 -21.97 2.24
CA ARG A 55 -1.19 -22.78 1.19
C ARG A 55 -2.11 -21.94 0.29
N THR A 56 -2.89 -21.06 0.88
CA THR A 56 -3.80 -20.18 0.13
C THR A 56 -3.01 -19.24 -0.76
N ALA A 57 -1.98 -18.59 -0.20
CA ALA A 57 -1.13 -17.67 -0.92
C ALA A 57 -0.48 -18.33 -2.15
N LEU A 58 0.18 -19.47 -1.96
CA LEU A 58 0.83 -20.21 -3.05
C LEU A 58 -0.16 -20.68 -4.13
N ARG A 59 -1.36 -21.08 -3.73
CA ARG A 59 -2.40 -21.47 -4.69
C ARG A 59 -2.88 -20.28 -5.51
N GLN A 60 -3.19 -19.14 -4.87
CA GLN A 60 -3.71 -17.95 -5.54
C GLN A 60 -2.69 -17.35 -6.51
N MET A 61 -1.41 -17.36 -6.15
CA MET A 61 -0.32 -16.84 -6.98
C MET A 61 0.15 -17.82 -8.06
N GLY A 62 -0.06 -19.12 -7.85
CA GLY A 62 0.33 -20.19 -8.79
C GLY A 62 -0.73 -20.57 -9.82
N GLU A 63 -1.90 -19.91 -9.85
CA GLU A 63 -2.97 -20.20 -10.82
C GLU A 63 -2.47 -19.99 -12.26
N PRO A 64 -2.54 -21.03 -13.13
CA PRO A 64 -2.22 -20.87 -14.54
C PRO A 64 -3.16 -19.83 -15.18
N ASN A 65 -2.61 -18.85 -15.84
CA ASN A 65 -3.34 -17.69 -16.38
C ASN A 65 -4.02 -16.83 -15.30
N GLY A 66 -3.53 -16.89 -14.07
CA GLY A 66 -3.92 -15.97 -13.02
C GLY A 66 -3.64 -14.52 -13.40
N PRO A 67 -4.31 -13.56 -12.75
CA PRO A 67 -4.07 -12.15 -13.03
C PRO A 67 -2.60 -11.79 -12.74
N ASP A 68 -2.02 -11.00 -13.62
CA ASP A 68 -0.67 -10.43 -13.43
C ASP A 68 -0.73 -9.40 -12.31
N PHE A 69 -0.01 -9.66 -11.20
CA PHE A 69 0.10 -8.75 -10.07
C PHE A 69 1.46 -8.08 -10.05
N LEU A 70 1.48 -6.81 -9.71
CA LEU A 70 2.73 -6.11 -9.45
C LEU A 70 3.42 -6.69 -8.20
N TYR A 71 2.64 -6.90 -7.15
CA TYR A 71 3.04 -7.65 -5.95
C TYR A 71 1.81 -8.07 -5.13
N VAL A 72 2.04 -8.97 -4.19
CA VAL A 72 1.09 -9.37 -3.14
C VAL A 72 1.58 -8.82 -1.80
N GLU A 73 0.75 -8.03 -1.13
CA GLU A 73 1.06 -7.37 0.13
C GLU A 73 0.60 -8.22 1.30
N GLN A 74 1.45 -8.39 2.30
CA GLN A 74 1.23 -9.06 3.58
C GLN A 74 0.21 -10.22 3.55
N PRO A 75 0.48 -11.29 2.78
CA PRO A 75 -0.51 -12.36 2.60
C PRO A 75 -0.81 -13.14 3.89
N VAL A 76 0.16 -13.28 4.79
CA VAL A 76 0.06 -14.05 6.03
C VAL A 76 0.23 -13.18 7.26
N ALA A 77 -0.15 -13.70 8.44
CA ALA A 77 -0.03 -13.00 9.71
C ALA A 77 1.36 -12.36 9.89
N TRP A 78 1.41 -11.12 10.37
CA TRP A 78 2.64 -10.33 10.52
C TRP A 78 3.73 -11.03 11.36
N GLY A 79 3.31 -11.81 12.36
CA GLY A 79 4.22 -12.56 13.22
C GLY A 79 4.84 -13.80 12.56
N ASP A 80 4.28 -14.29 11.44
CA ASP A 80 4.79 -15.48 10.73
C ASP A 80 5.70 -15.10 9.55
N VAL A 81 6.78 -14.38 9.87
CA VAL A 81 7.80 -13.97 8.88
C VAL A 81 8.44 -15.19 8.20
N ALA A 82 8.48 -16.36 8.88
CA ALA A 82 9.01 -17.57 8.28
C ALA A 82 8.09 -18.11 7.16
N ALA A 83 6.75 -18.04 7.33
CA ALA A 83 5.83 -18.38 6.25
C ALA A 83 5.95 -17.36 5.10
N LEU A 84 6.07 -16.07 5.41
CA LEU A 84 6.27 -15.03 4.40
C LEU A 84 7.53 -15.32 3.55
N ALA A 85 8.63 -15.71 4.18
CA ALA A 85 9.87 -16.09 3.50
C ALA A 85 9.69 -17.31 2.58
N ARG A 86 8.97 -18.36 3.05
CA ARG A 86 8.69 -19.54 2.22
C ARG A 86 7.80 -19.19 1.02
N ILE A 87 6.80 -18.35 1.23
CA ILE A 87 5.93 -17.84 0.14
C ILE A 87 6.76 -17.09 -0.88
N ARG A 88 7.57 -16.11 -0.45
CA ARG A 88 8.44 -15.35 -1.34
C ARG A 88 9.35 -16.26 -2.18
N HIS A 89 9.97 -17.26 -1.55
CA HIS A 89 10.89 -18.15 -2.22
C HIS A 89 10.21 -19.04 -3.29
N ALA A 90 8.97 -19.41 -3.05
CA ALA A 90 8.21 -20.31 -3.94
C ALA A 90 7.31 -19.57 -4.95
N SER A 91 7.05 -18.28 -4.74
CA SER A 91 6.12 -17.49 -5.56
C SER A 91 6.80 -16.95 -6.82
N PRO A 92 6.13 -16.98 -7.99
CA PRO A 92 6.55 -16.23 -9.16
C PRO A 92 6.22 -14.72 -9.05
N VAL A 93 5.37 -14.34 -8.08
CA VAL A 93 4.92 -12.96 -7.85
C VAL A 93 5.71 -12.38 -6.67
N ARG A 94 6.07 -11.11 -6.77
CA ARG A 94 6.77 -10.38 -5.70
C ARG A 94 5.93 -10.27 -4.45
N ILE A 95 6.57 -10.34 -3.30
CA ILE A 95 5.94 -10.24 -1.98
C ILE A 95 6.37 -8.93 -1.31
N ALA A 96 5.38 -8.21 -0.79
CA ALA A 96 5.60 -7.02 0.02
C ALA A 96 5.34 -7.32 1.50
N ALA A 97 6.23 -6.82 2.36
CA ALA A 97 6.01 -6.79 3.81
C ALA A 97 5.37 -5.44 4.16
N ASP A 98 4.29 -5.46 4.93
CA ASP A 98 3.61 -4.31 5.51
C ASP A 98 3.69 -4.41 7.03
N GLU A 99 2.68 -4.96 7.70
CA GLU A 99 2.63 -5.05 9.17
C GLU A 99 3.78 -5.89 9.77
N ALA A 100 4.47 -6.68 8.97
CA ALA A 100 5.68 -7.39 9.41
C ALA A 100 6.93 -6.51 9.52
N ALA A 101 6.86 -5.21 9.20
CA ALA A 101 8.02 -4.32 9.12
C ALA A 101 7.75 -2.90 9.64
N PHE A 102 6.90 -2.72 10.66
CA PHE A 102 6.61 -1.41 11.26
C PHE A 102 7.73 -0.87 12.15
N THR A 103 8.58 -1.74 12.68
CA THR A 103 9.72 -1.34 13.49
C THR A 103 11.05 -1.76 12.86
N HIS A 104 12.14 -1.14 13.29
CA HIS A 104 13.49 -1.54 12.85
C HIS A 104 13.77 -3.02 13.16
N GLN A 105 13.33 -3.51 14.32
CA GLN A 105 13.53 -4.90 14.74
C GLN A 105 12.75 -5.87 13.86
N GLU A 106 11.52 -5.53 13.50
CA GLU A 106 10.69 -6.31 12.58
C GLU A 106 11.29 -6.30 11.18
N LEU A 107 11.70 -5.14 10.66
CA LEU A 107 12.38 -5.05 9.37
C LEU A 107 13.66 -5.90 9.36
N MET A 108 14.48 -5.84 10.41
CA MET A 108 15.68 -6.69 10.51
C MET A 108 15.32 -8.17 10.35
N ARG A 109 14.25 -8.64 10.97
CA ARG A 109 13.80 -10.03 10.85
C ARG A 109 13.34 -10.37 9.42
N VAL A 110 12.64 -9.45 8.75
CA VAL A 110 12.26 -9.61 7.33
C VAL A 110 13.50 -9.72 6.45
N LEU A 111 14.52 -8.90 6.70
CA LEU A 111 15.79 -8.90 5.97
C LEU A 111 16.60 -10.18 6.22
N GLU A 112 16.76 -10.60 7.47
CA GLU A 112 17.49 -11.81 7.86
C GLU A 112 16.92 -13.07 7.20
N LEU A 113 15.60 -13.17 7.08
CA LEU A 113 14.91 -14.29 6.46
C LEU A 113 14.69 -14.13 4.95
N HIS A 114 15.07 -13.01 4.37
CA HIS A 114 14.77 -12.66 2.99
C HIS A 114 13.26 -12.83 2.68
N ALA A 115 12.40 -12.33 3.59
CA ALA A 115 10.99 -12.65 3.59
C ALA A 115 10.15 -11.80 2.62
N ALA A 116 10.70 -10.73 2.06
CA ALA A 116 10.00 -9.86 1.13
C ALA A 116 10.92 -9.34 0.00
N ASP A 117 10.33 -8.87 -1.08
CA ASP A 117 10.99 -8.18 -2.20
C ASP A 117 10.94 -6.66 -2.04
N LEU A 118 9.97 -6.19 -1.30
CA LEU A 118 9.79 -4.78 -0.96
C LEU A 118 9.07 -4.63 0.38
N LEU A 119 9.22 -3.46 0.98
CA LEU A 119 8.38 -3.04 2.11
C LEU A 119 7.34 -2.01 1.65
N VAL A 120 6.21 -1.94 2.35
CA VAL A 120 5.21 -0.88 2.20
C VAL A 120 4.99 -0.19 3.55
N ASN A 121 4.31 0.95 3.52
CA ASN A 121 3.88 1.69 4.70
C ASN A 121 4.99 2.12 5.69
N PRO A 122 6.05 2.76 5.23
CA PRO A 122 7.14 3.20 6.12
C PRO A 122 6.73 4.28 7.13
N LEU A 123 5.57 4.95 7.00
CA LEU A 123 5.13 5.97 7.96
C LEU A 123 4.58 5.41 9.27
N ASP A 124 4.05 4.19 9.28
CA ASP A 124 3.50 3.55 10.48
C ASP A 124 4.57 3.20 11.53
N CYS A 125 5.83 3.30 11.16
CA CYS A 125 6.96 3.18 12.08
C CYS A 125 7.10 4.33 13.10
N GLY A 126 6.25 5.36 13.05
CA GLY A 126 6.32 6.51 13.96
C GLY A 126 6.57 7.86 13.28
N GLY A 127 6.27 7.95 11.98
CA GLY A 127 6.33 9.18 11.20
C GLY A 127 7.59 9.34 10.35
N ILE A 128 7.72 10.50 9.67
CA ILE A 128 8.71 10.74 8.62
C ILE A 128 10.16 10.44 9.07
N GLY A 129 10.52 10.82 10.29
CA GLY A 129 11.91 10.63 10.78
C GLY A 129 12.28 9.16 10.94
N GLU A 130 11.38 8.35 11.46
CA GLU A 130 11.59 6.89 11.58
C GLU A 130 11.48 6.20 10.21
N ALA A 131 10.54 6.65 9.36
CA ALA A 131 10.42 6.17 7.99
C ALA A 131 11.72 6.30 7.20
N TRP A 132 12.41 7.43 7.32
CA TRP A 132 13.71 7.62 6.67
C TRP A 132 14.77 6.63 7.15
N LYS A 133 14.80 6.30 8.43
CA LYS A 133 15.74 5.30 8.97
C LYS A 133 15.43 3.90 8.42
N ILE A 134 14.15 3.54 8.35
CA ILE A 134 13.70 2.27 7.78
C ILE A 134 14.04 2.21 6.29
N LEU A 135 13.77 3.26 5.53
CA LEU A 135 14.13 3.33 4.12
C LEU A 135 15.65 3.24 3.90
N ALA A 136 16.46 3.91 4.72
CA ALA A 136 17.92 3.81 4.64
C ALA A 136 18.41 2.39 4.91
N LEU A 137 17.83 1.69 5.89
CA LEU A 137 18.15 0.29 6.17
C LEU A 137 17.73 -0.63 5.01
N ALA A 138 16.54 -0.41 4.45
CA ALA A 138 16.06 -1.15 3.28
C ALA A 138 17.00 -0.98 2.07
N ASP A 139 17.42 0.25 1.79
CA ASP A 139 18.36 0.57 0.70
C ASP A 139 19.69 -0.16 0.87
N LEU A 140 20.29 -0.08 2.04
CA LEU A 140 21.56 -0.74 2.35
C LEU A 140 21.49 -2.27 2.16
N CYS A 141 20.29 -2.86 2.32
CA CYS A 141 20.06 -4.29 2.16
C CYS A 141 19.48 -4.66 0.78
N GLY A 142 19.30 -3.69 -0.13
CA GLY A 142 18.79 -3.93 -1.48
C GLY A 142 17.29 -4.25 -1.52
N LEU A 143 16.53 -3.90 -0.48
CA LEU A 143 15.08 -4.05 -0.43
C LEU A 143 14.43 -2.78 -1.03
N GLU A 144 13.48 -2.96 -1.94
CA GLU A 144 12.71 -1.85 -2.49
C GLU A 144 11.61 -1.40 -1.52
N ALA A 145 10.99 -0.26 -1.79
CA ALA A 145 9.92 0.26 -0.96
C ALA A 145 8.78 0.84 -1.79
N ASN A 146 7.59 0.79 -1.23
CA ASN A 146 6.43 1.58 -1.63
C ASN A 146 5.94 2.40 -0.44
N THR A 147 4.95 3.25 -0.67
CA THR A 147 4.20 3.94 0.38
C THR A 147 2.73 3.54 0.27
N CYS A 148 2.12 3.34 1.42
CA CYS A 148 0.71 2.97 1.56
C CYS A 148 0.06 3.92 2.57
N ALA A 149 -1.21 4.18 2.40
CA ALA A 149 -2.02 5.00 3.28
C ALA A 149 -3.09 4.18 4.00
N TRP A 150 -3.46 4.64 5.19
CA TRP A 150 -4.52 4.07 6.02
C TRP A 150 -5.71 5.01 6.11
N SER A 151 -6.17 5.56 5.03
CA SER A 151 -7.26 6.55 5.04
C SER A 151 -6.92 7.83 5.85
N GLU A 152 -5.66 8.26 5.79
CA GLU A 152 -5.20 9.49 6.44
C GLU A 152 -5.88 10.70 5.81
N LEU A 153 -6.22 11.67 6.67
CA LEU A 153 -6.61 13.02 6.26
C LEU A 153 -5.43 13.76 5.62
N SER A 154 -5.66 14.94 5.05
CA SER A 154 -4.63 15.72 4.35
C SER A 154 -3.29 15.82 5.08
N VAL A 155 -3.26 15.88 6.40
CA VAL A 155 -1.99 16.00 7.15
C VAL A 155 -1.14 14.75 7.00
N GLY A 156 -1.71 13.57 7.19
CA GLY A 156 -1.01 12.30 7.02
C GLY A 156 -0.68 12.04 5.56
N THR A 157 -1.64 12.28 4.65
CA THR A 157 -1.41 12.16 3.20
C THR A 157 -0.31 13.10 2.72
N ALA A 158 -0.22 14.34 3.22
CA ALA A 158 0.86 15.25 2.88
C ALA A 158 2.22 14.73 3.35
N ALA A 159 2.30 14.18 4.57
CA ALA A 159 3.52 13.56 5.07
C ALA A 159 3.96 12.37 4.17
N LEU A 160 3.00 11.53 3.77
CA LEU A 160 3.22 10.42 2.86
C LEU A 160 3.74 10.89 1.49
N LEU A 161 3.16 11.96 0.94
CA LEU A 161 3.59 12.54 -0.33
C LEU A 161 5.02 13.09 -0.26
N HIS A 162 5.39 13.78 0.82
CA HIS A 162 6.77 14.24 1.00
C HIS A 162 7.75 13.07 1.04
N LEU A 163 7.41 11.99 1.74
CA LEU A 163 8.23 10.79 1.77
C LEU A 163 8.34 10.14 0.37
N TYR A 164 7.20 10.01 -0.32
CA TYR A 164 7.11 9.44 -1.67
C TYR A 164 8.00 10.18 -2.68
N TRP A 165 7.91 11.49 -2.73
CA TRP A 165 8.68 12.28 -3.70
C TRP A 165 10.16 12.44 -3.33
N SER A 166 10.51 12.33 -2.06
CA SER A 166 11.88 12.57 -1.60
C SER A 166 12.74 11.29 -1.60
N SER A 167 12.15 10.11 -1.60
CA SER A 167 12.89 8.85 -1.56
C SER A 167 13.05 8.22 -2.94
N PRO A 168 14.29 7.95 -3.39
CA PRO A 168 14.54 7.24 -4.65
C PRO A 168 14.17 5.75 -4.60
N LEU A 169 13.92 5.21 -3.40
CA LEU A 169 13.54 3.80 -3.21
C LEU A 169 12.07 3.55 -3.49
N VAL A 170 11.22 4.57 -3.29
CA VAL A 170 9.78 4.47 -3.50
C VAL A 170 9.52 4.61 -5.00
N ARG A 171 9.29 3.49 -5.68
CA ARG A 171 9.20 3.42 -7.15
C ARG A 171 7.85 2.95 -7.66
N TYR A 172 6.96 2.59 -6.76
CA TYR A 172 5.65 2.03 -7.08
C TYR A 172 4.57 3.11 -7.06
N PRO A 173 3.42 2.88 -7.71
CA PRO A 173 2.29 3.79 -7.58
C PRO A 173 1.93 4.03 -6.12
N LEU A 174 1.74 5.29 -5.75
CA LEU A 174 1.27 5.67 -4.42
C LEU A 174 -0.09 5.04 -4.17
N ASP A 175 -0.22 4.30 -3.07
CA ASP A 175 -1.49 3.80 -2.58
C ASP A 175 -2.09 4.80 -1.58
N THR A 176 -3.31 5.28 -1.84
CA THR A 176 -4.00 6.22 -0.96
C THR A 176 -5.52 6.12 -1.10
N ASP A 177 -6.20 6.14 0.03
CA ASP A 177 -7.65 6.22 0.13
C ASP A 177 -8.18 7.64 0.20
N TYR A 178 -7.31 8.65 0.07
CA TYR A 178 -7.65 10.06 0.27
C TYR A 178 -8.88 10.52 -0.54
N ASN A 179 -9.02 10.04 -1.78
CA ASN A 179 -10.15 10.38 -2.65
C ASN A 179 -11.51 9.83 -2.19
N TYR A 180 -11.53 8.95 -1.19
CA TYR A 180 -12.75 8.37 -0.62
C TYR A 180 -13.17 9.03 0.69
N LEU A 181 -12.37 9.96 1.22
CA LEU A 181 -12.68 10.67 2.45
C LEU A 181 -13.82 11.67 2.21
N GLY A 182 -14.82 11.64 3.07
CA GLY A 182 -15.97 12.53 2.97
C GLY A 182 -15.71 13.93 3.52
N GLU A 183 -14.79 14.07 4.48
CA GLU A 183 -14.44 15.32 5.15
C GLU A 183 -12.94 15.35 5.49
N ASP A 184 -12.41 16.56 5.69
CA ASP A 184 -11.00 16.79 5.98
C ASP A 184 -10.84 17.89 7.05
N VAL A 185 -9.66 17.95 7.66
CA VAL A 185 -9.32 18.89 8.75
C VAL A 185 -8.51 20.10 8.30
N VAL A 186 -8.31 20.26 7.00
CA VAL A 186 -7.52 21.36 6.42
C VAL A 186 -8.40 22.41 5.77
N GLN A 187 -7.87 23.64 5.63
CA GLN A 187 -8.57 24.75 4.97
C GLN A 187 -8.82 24.46 3.50
N VAL A 188 -7.81 23.94 2.81
CA VAL A 188 -7.86 23.56 1.40
C VAL A 188 -7.46 22.08 1.28
N PRO A 189 -8.40 21.20 0.94
CA PRO A 189 -8.12 19.79 0.73
C PRO A 189 -7.10 19.55 -0.40
N LEU A 190 -6.32 18.49 -0.26
CA LEU A 190 -5.38 18.06 -1.30
C LEU A 190 -6.15 17.76 -2.60
N GLN A 191 -5.56 18.16 -3.72
CA GLN A 191 -6.14 17.88 -5.02
C GLN A 191 -5.49 16.63 -5.62
N CYS A 192 -6.31 15.71 -6.07
CA CYS A 192 -5.89 14.50 -6.74
C CYS A 192 -6.62 14.39 -8.08
N THR A 193 -5.90 14.43 -9.18
CA THR A 193 -6.48 14.37 -10.53
C THR A 193 -5.99 13.13 -11.24
N ALA A 194 -6.90 12.29 -11.71
CA ALA A 194 -6.59 11.04 -12.41
C ALA A 194 -5.64 10.12 -11.61
N GLY A 195 -5.85 10.01 -10.30
CA GLY A 195 -4.99 9.24 -9.40
C GLY A 195 -3.61 9.87 -9.14
N ARG A 196 -3.40 11.14 -9.51
CA ARG A 196 -2.14 11.85 -9.30
C ARG A 196 -2.34 13.00 -8.31
N PRO A 197 -1.71 12.95 -7.14
CA PRO A 197 -1.75 14.05 -6.20
C PRO A 197 -0.95 15.25 -6.72
N GLY A 198 -1.45 16.47 -6.43
CA GLY A 198 -0.76 17.71 -6.72
C GLY A 198 0.51 17.86 -5.85
N TYR A 199 1.53 18.54 -6.38
CA TYR A 199 2.75 18.82 -5.64
C TYR A 199 2.49 19.86 -4.53
N LEU A 200 3.14 19.69 -3.36
CA LEU A 200 3.01 20.54 -2.19
C LEU A 200 4.23 21.47 -2.09
N GLU A 201 4.07 22.74 -2.48
CA GLU A 201 5.16 23.72 -2.52
C GLU A 201 5.25 24.60 -1.27
N ALA A 202 4.18 24.67 -0.46
CA ALA A 202 4.17 25.51 0.72
C ALA A 202 5.07 24.96 1.85
N PRO A 203 5.60 25.81 2.74
CA PRO A 203 6.46 25.39 3.84
C PRO A 203 5.83 24.34 4.75
N GLY A 204 6.65 23.51 5.38
CA GLY A 204 6.22 22.43 6.26
C GLY A 204 5.61 21.28 5.43
N LEU A 205 4.45 20.78 5.85
CA LEU A 205 3.71 19.76 5.10
C LEU A 205 2.95 20.30 3.90
N GLY A 206 2.93 21.62 3.70
CA GLY A 206 2.21 22.25 2.61
C GLY A 206 0.69 22.34 2.80
N VAL A 207 0.19 22.00 3.99
CA VAL A 207 -1.24 22.07 4.35
C VAL A 207 -1.45 22.92 5.61
N GLN A 208 -2.62 23.54 5.74
CA GLN A 208 -3.00 24.36 6.90
C GLN A 208 -4.26 23.80 7.53
N LEU A 209 -4.22 23.58 8.85
CA LEU A 209 -5.37 23.09 9.61
C LEU A 209 -6.48 24.14 9.65
N ASP A 210 -7.71 23.65 9.57
CA ASP A 210 -8.93 24.38 9.91
C ASP A 210 -9.33 24.03 11.35
N ALA A 211 -9.11 24.96 12.27
CA ALA A 211 -9.33 24.74 13.70
C ALA A 211 -10.79 24.36 14.02
N ALA A 212 -11.76 24.94 13.31
CA ALA A 212 -13.17 24.63 13.51
C ALA A 212 -13.53 23.21 13.04
N ARG A 213 -12.94 22.76 11.94
CA ARG A 213 -13.12 21.37 11.47
C ARG A 213 -12.43 20.37 12.41
N VAL A 214 -11.22 20.68 12.88
CA VAL A 214 -10.52 19.84 13.87
C VAL A 214 -11.35 19.69 15.14
N GLU A 215 -11.92 20.79 15.67
CA GLU A 215 -12.77 20.74 16.87
C GLU A 215 -14.05 19.92 16.64
N ARG A 216 -14.69 20.09 15.48
CA ARG A 216 -15.93 19.39 15.14
C ARG A 216 -15.73 17.87 14.91
N LEU A 217 -14.63 17.48 14.24
CA LEU A 217 -14.34 16.11 13.86
C LEU A 217 -13.49 15.37 14.90
N GLY A 218 -12.85 16.10 15.81
CA GLY A 218 -12.01 15.53 16.85
C GLY A 218 -12.79 14.62 17.79
N VAL A 219 -12.21 13.47 18.10
CA VAL A 219 -12.71 12.57 19.14
C VAL A 219 -12.36 13.18 20.50
N ARG A 220 -13.37 13.38 21.38
CA ARG A 220 -13.17 13.84 22.77
C ARG A 220 -12.90 12.67 23.69
#